data_5ad43cf5b20e611cd5cacf7b7368ac05
#
_entry.id   5ad43cf5b20e611cd5cacf7b7368ac05
#
_cell.length_a   1.000
_cell.length_b   1.000
_cell.length_c   1.000
_cell.angle_alpha   90.00
_cell.angle_beta   90.00
_cell.angle_gamma   90.00
#
_symmetry.space_group_name_H-M   'P 1'
#
loop_
_entity.id
_entity.type
_entity.pdbx_description
1 polymer ?
#
loop_
_entity_poly.entity_id
_entity_poly.type
_entity_poly.pdbx_seq_one_letter_code
_entity_poly.pdbx_strand_id
1 'polypeptide(L)'
;MRTYKLIILGTMAAWMTACENANPEYDATGVFETTEVIVSAQGNGEIMQLTIEEGSEVSPNELLGHIDTIQLSLKRQQLTATLSATESRKLDVNKQLASIRQQIANLKTEQLRYEKLVKANAASQKQLDDINYNLEVLHKQLSATLEQIGSSNSSLSGQSAGIAAQVAQIDKQIEDCLITSPI
;
A
#
# COMPACT_ATOMS: atom_id res chain seq x y z
N MET A 1 -81.85 -20.65 -64.97
CA MET A 1 -80.44 -20.23 -64.95
C MET A 1 -80.12 -19.00 -64.05
N ARG A 2 -81.08 -18.31 -63.50
CA ARG A 2 -80.86 -17.09 -62.72
C ARG A 2 -80.80 -17.40 -61.17
N THR A 3 -81.45 -18.46 -60.74
CA THR A 3 -81.54 -18.80 -59.29
C THR A 3 -80.28 -19.44 -58.72
N TYR A 4 -79.57 -20.32 -59.43
CA TYR A 4 -78.37 -21.00 -58.94
C TYR A 4 -77.14 -20.02 -58.94
N LYS A 5 -77.18 -18.95 -59.79
CA LYS A 5 -76.16 -17.91 -59.71
C LYS A 5 -76.26 -17.11 -58.41
N LEU A 6 -77.48 -16.93 -57.89
CA LEU A 6 -77.67 -16.23 -56.62
C LEU A 6 -77.27 -17.11 -55.42
N ILE A 7 -77.46 -18.42 -55.52
CA ILE A 7 -77.09 -19.40 -54.47
C ILE A 7 -75.50 -19.49 -54.39
N ILE A 8 -74.87 -19.52 -55.58
CA ILE A 8 -73.38 -19.60 -55.62
C ILE A 8 -72.76 -18.29 -55.10
N LEU A 9 -73.37 -17.14 -55.38
CA LEU A 9 -72.97 -15.86 -54.92
C LEU A 9 -73.13 -15.68 -53.42
N GLY A 10 -74.22 -16.28 -52.82
CA GLY A 10 -74.48 -16.29 -51.39
C GLY A 10 -73.60 -17.22 -50.61
N THR A 11 -73.22 -18.40 -51.15
CA THR A 11 -72.23 -19.28 -50.50
C THR A 11 -70.82 -18.77 -50.54
N MET A 12 -70.45 -18.02 -51.58
CA MET A 12 -69.11 -17.41 -51.69
C MET A 12 -68.97 -16.21 -50.74
N ALA A 13 -70.06 -15.48 -50.46
CA ALA A 13 -70.04 -14.39 -49.46
C ALA A 13 -69.97 -14.88 -48.02
N ALA A 14 -70.53 -16.07 -47.73
CA ALA A 14 -70.47 -16.65 -46.38
C ALA A 14 -69.07 -17.18 -45.99
N TRP A 15 -68.23 -17.46 -46.96
CA TRP A 15 -66.86 -17.92 -46.67
C TRP A 15 -65.87 -16.77 -46.41
N MET A 16 -66.26 -15.52 -46.63
CA MET A 16 -65.38 -14.37 -46.35
C MET A 16 -65.49 -13.82 -44.92
N THR A 17 -66.40 -14.33 -44.11
CA THR A 17 -66.55 -13.89 -42.69
C THR A 17 -65.89 -14.79 -41.67
N ALA A 18 -65.09 -15.80 -42.10
CA ALA A 18 -64.42 -16.73 -41.20
C ALA A 18 -62.93 -16.36 -40.92
N CYS A 19 -62.58 -15.10 -41.09
CA CYS A 19 -61.33 -14.59 -40.49
C CYS A 19 -61.66 -14.07 -39.07
N GLU A 20 -61.82 -14.98 -38.15
CA GLU A 20 -61.78 -14.68 -36.73
C GLU A 20 -60.35 -14.28 -36.42
N ASN A 21 -60.13 -13.01 -36.10
CA ASN A 21 -58.86 -12.54 -35.55
C ASN A 21 -58.70 -13.25 -34.21
N ALA A 22 -58.03 -14.38 -34.22
CA ALA A 22 -57.44 -14.95 -33.01
C ALA A 22 -56.30 -14.02 -32.62
N ASN A 23 -56.60 -12.86 -32.01
CA ASN A 23 -55.66 -12.15 -31.21
C ASN A 23 -55.34 -13.08 -30.05
N PRO A 24 -54.12 -13.57 -29.92
CA PRO A 24 -53.75 -14.27 -28.70
C PRO A 24 -53.95 -13.28 -27.56
N GLU A 25 -54.93 -13.55 -26.72
CA GLU A 25 -55.19 -12.78 -25.51
C GLU A 25 -54.07 -13.09 -24.55
N TYR A 26 -53.03 -12.24 -24.61
CA TYR A 26 -51.95 -12.31 -23.62
C TYR A 26 -52.42 -11.56 -22.38
N ASP A 27 -52.60 -12.28 -21.28
CA ASP A 27 -53.03 -11.72 -19.99
C ASP A 27 -51.99 -10.81 -19.37
N ALA A 28 -50.73 -10.94 -19.78
CA ALA A 28 -49.65 -10.10 -19.36
C ALA A 28 -48.46 -10.15 -20.33
N THR A 29 -47.83 -8.99 -20.61
CA THR A 29 -46.56 -8.88 -21.24
C THR A 29 -45.58 -8.34 -20.20
N GLY A 30 -44.53 -9.12 -19.87
CA GLY A 30 -43.44 -8.70 -18.98
C GLY A 30 -42.15 -8.62 -19.75
N VAL A 31 -41.35 -7.62 -19.45
CA VAL A 31 -39.95 -7.52 -19.87
C VAL A 31 -39.10 -7.93 -18.67
N PHE A 32 -38.31 -8.96 -18.83
CA PHE A 32 -37.32 -9.31 -17.84
C PHE A 32 -36.09 -8.42 -18.04
N GLU A 33 -35.83 -7.52 -17.08
CA GLU A 33 -34.62 -6.75 -17.04
C GLU A 33 -33.66 -7.40 -16.04
N THR A 34 -32.41 -7.60 -16.46
CA THR A 34 -31.32 -8.04 -15.58
C THR A 34 -30.28 -6.93 -15.53
N THR A 35 -29.69 -6.74 -14.36
CA THR A 35 -28.55 -5.84 -14.22
C THR A 35 -27.31 -6.60 -14.64
N GLU A 36 -26.70 -6.16 -15.74
CA GLU A 36 -25.40 -6.68 -16.17
C GLU A 36 -24.28 -5.97 -15.41
N VAL A 37 -23.39 -6.72 -14.82
CA VAL A 37 -22.22 -6.20 -14.11
C VAL A 37 -20.96 -6.72 -14.80
N ILE A 38 -20.16 -5.80 -15.34
CA ILE A 38 -18.89 -6.12 -15.98
C ILE A 38 -17.80 -6.13 -14.92
N VAL A 39 -17.20 -7.29 -14.66
CA VAL A 39 -16.05 -7.44 -13.77
C VAL A 39 -14.77 -7.24 -14.59
N SER A 40 -14.00 -6.22 -14.26
CA SER A 40 -12.73 -5.93 -14.89
C SER A 40 -11.59 -6.08 -13.90
N ALA A 41 -10.49 -6.69 -14.31
CA ALA A 41 -9.25 -6.65 -13.56
C ALA A 41 -8.70 -5.22 -13.52
N GLN A 42 -8.18 -4.81 -12.37
CA GLN A 42 -7.51 -3.50 -12.22
C GLN A 42 -6.01 -3.60 -12.53
N GLY A 43 -5.43 -4.81 -12.46
CA GLY A 43 -4.06 -5.09 -12.84
C GLY A 43 -3.89 -5.36 -14.34
N ASN A 44 -2.65 -5.22 -14.84
CA ASN A 44 -2.28 -5.56 -16.21
C ASN A 44 -1.35 -6.76 -16.22
N GLY A 45 -1.64 -7.75 -17.06
CA GLY A 45 -0.82 -8.95 -17.22
C GLY A 45 -1.60 -10.12 -17.79
N GLU A 46 -0.97 -11.29 -17.78
CA GLU A 46 -1.58 -12.55 -18.20
C GLU A 46 -2.46 -13.10 -17.07
N ILE A 47 -3.65 -13.58 -17.41
CA ILE A 47 -4.52 -14.26 -16.45
C ILE A 47 -3.95 -15.65 -16.21
N MET A 48 -3.44 -15.89 -15.01
CA MET A 48 -2.85 -17.17 -14.62
C MET A 48 -3.88 -18.22 -14.27
N GLN A 49 -4.99 -17.77 -13.67
CA GLN A 49 -6.08 -18.64 -13.27
C GLN A 49 -7.41 -17.89 -13.33
N LEU A 50 -8.43 -18.58 -13.85
CA LEU A 50 -9.83 -18.14 -13.80
C LEU A 50 -10.64 -19.34 -13.32
N THR A 51 -11.37 -19.19 -12.22
CA THR A 51 -12.05 -20.29 -11.52
C THR A 51 -13.55 -20.38 -11.81
N ILE A 52 -14.10 -19.44 -12.59
CA ILE A 52 -15.50 -19.37 -12.93
C ILE A 52 -15.78 -20.00 -14.29
N GLU A 53 -16.95 -20.65 -14.40
CA GLU A 53 -17.50 -21.21 -15.64
C GLU A 53 -18.84 -20.53 -15.95
N GLU A 54 -19.28 -20.64 -17.20
CA GLU A 54 -20.59 -20.12 -17.61
C GLU A 54 -21.71 -20.82 -16.82
N GLY A 55 -22.58 -20.01 -16.19
CA GLY A 55 -23.67 -20.50 -15.35
C GLY A 55 -23.31 -20.70 -13.87
N SER A 56 -22.08 -20.38 -13.46
CA SER A 56 -21.69 -20.42 -12.04
C SER A 56 -22.40 -19.31 -11.24
N GLU A 57 -22.81 -19.64 -10.02
CA GLU A 57 -23.23 -18.65 -9.03
C GLU A 57 -22.01 -18.12 -8.29
N VAL A 58 -21.94 -16.80 -8.12
CA VAL A 58 -20.83 -16.11 -7.44
C VAL A 58 -21.34 -15.31 -6.26
N SER A 59 -20.53 -15.25 -5.19
CA SER A 59 -20.82 -14.47 -4.00
C SER A 59 -20.06 -13.13 -4.02
N PRO A 60 -20.55 -12.11 -3.28
CA PRO A 60 -19.83 -10.84 -3.14
C PRO A 60 -18.40 -11.04 -2.60
N ASN A 61 -17.41 -10.41 -3.22
CA ASN A 61 -15.98 -10.51 -2.89
C ASN A 61 -15.36 -11.91 -3.08
N GLU A 62 -16.03 -12.80 -3.79
CA GLU A 62 -15.46 -14.09 -4.16
C GLU A 62 -14.30 -13.90 -5.13
N LEU A 63 -13.19 -14.63 -4.90
CA LEU A 63 -12.02 -14.61 -5.78
C LEU A 63 -12.32 -15.41 -7.05
N LEU A 64 -12.39 -14.73 -8.18
CA LEU A 64 -12.71 -15.31 -9.49
C LEU A 64 -11.46 -15.72 -10.27
N GLY A 65 -10.32 -15.09 -9.99
CA GLY A 65 -9.07 -15.37 -10.68
C GLY A 65 -7.95 -14.43 -10.27
N HIS A 66 -6.79 -14.62 -10.87
CA HIS A 66 -5.65 -13.72 -10.65
C HIS A 66 -4.78 -13.56 -11.89
N ILE A 67 -4.14 -12.40 -11.98
CA ILE A 67 -3.17 -12.02 -13.00
C ILE A 67 -1.76 -12.34 -12.50
N ASP A 68 -0.80 -12.54 -13.41
CA ASP A 68 0.61 -12.78 -13.08
C ASP A 68 1.19 -11.61 -12.26
N THR A 69 1.71 -11.92 -11.08
CA THR A 69 2.32 -10.97 -10.14
C THR A 69 3.84 -11.17 -9.99
N ILE A 70 4.46 -12.05 -10.78
CA ILE A 70 5.88 -12.42 -10.58
C ILE A 70 6.78 -11.17 -10.62
N GLN A 71 6.59 -10.30 -11.61
CA GLN A 71 7.40 -9.08 -11.75
C GLN A 71 7.18 -8.09 -10.59
N LEU A 72 5.93 -7.94 -10.15
CA LEU A 72 5.58 -7.10 -9.00
C LEU A 72 6.18 -7.65 -7.70
N SER A 73 6.11 -8.96 -7.51
CA SER A 73 6.68 -9.64 -6.34
C SER A 73 8.21 -9.49 -6.27
N LEU A 74 8.90 -9.64 -7.39
CA LEU A 74 10.35 -9.39 -7.47
C LEU A 74 10.69 -7.93 -7.20
N LYS A 75 9.91 -6.99 -7.72
CA LYS A 75 10.08 -5.56 -7.45
C LYS A 75 9.89 -5.22 -5.98
N ARG A 76 8.84 -5.78 -5.37
CA ARG A 76 8.59 -5.68 -3.93
C ARG A 76 9.77 -6.18 -3.11
N GLN A 77 10.30 -7.36 -3.45
CA GLN A 77 11.47 -7.95 -2.77
C GLN A 77 12.70 -7.05 -2.90
N GLN A 78 12.97 -6.50 -4.07
CA GLN A 78 14.07 -5.55 -4.29
C GLN A 78 13.92 -4.30 -3.41
N LEU A 79 12.72 -3.69 -3.37
CA LEU A 79 12.47 -2.51 -2.55
C LEU A 79 12.59 -2.82 -1.05
N THR A 80 12.09 -3.96 -0.60
CA THR A 80 12.20 -4.40 0.80
C THR A 80 13.65 -4.60 1.21
N ALA A 81 14.48 -5.19 0.34
CA ALA A 81 15.91 -5.32 0.58
C ALA A 81 16.60 -3.95 0.67
N THR A 82 16.23 -3.01 -0.20
CA THR A 82 16.75 -1.64 -0.19
C THR A 82 16.32 -0.90 1.09
N LEU A 83 15.10 -1.09 1.55
CA LEU A 83 14.60 -0.54 2.81
C LEU A 83 15.44 -1.03 4.00
N SER A 84 15.61 -2.34 4.10
CA SER A 84 16.43 -2.97 5.16
C SER A 84 17.88 -2.47 5.14
N ALA A 85 18.48 -2.36 3.95
CA ALA A 85 19.84 -1.82 3.79
C ALA A 85 19.94 -0.35 4.21
N THR A 86 18.91 0.46 3.95
CA THR A 86 18.87 1.86 4.37
C THR A 86 18.71 1.99 5.87
N GLU A 87 17.85 1.18 6.48
CA GLU A 87 17.66 1.16 7.93
C GLU A 87 18.91 0.71 8.69
N SER A 88 19.63 -0.28 8.17
CA SER A 88 20.87 -0.77 8.77
C SER A 88 22.02 0.26 8.77
N ARG A 89 21.91 1.33 7.97
CA ARG A 89 22.87 2.45 7.98
C ARG A 89 22.64 3.42 9.13
N LYS A 90 21.49 3.38 9.81
CA LYS A 90 21.25 4.25 10.96
C LYS A 90 22.27 3.99 12.06
N LEU A 91 22.86 5.07 12.56
CA LEU A 91 23.88 5.01 13.58
C LEU A 91 23.26 4.86 14.98
N ASP A 92 23.80 3.94 15.77
CA ASP A 92 23.48 3.86 17.19
C ASP A 92 24.16 5.01 17.94
N VAL A 93 23.36 5.97 18.38
CA VAL A 93 23.82 7.18 19.10
C VAL A 93 24.67 6.81 20.32
N ASN A 94 24.26 5.80 21.09
CA ASN A 94 24.96 5.43 22.31
C ASN A 94 26.36 4.87 22.02
N LYS A 95 26.47 4.02 20.98
CA LYS A 95 27.76 3.46 20.57
C LYS A 95 28.71 4.54 20.04
N GLN A 96 28.18 5.46 19.21
CA GLN A 96 28.99 6.52 18.63
C GLN A 96 29.50 7.51 19.68
N LEU A 97 28.71 7.80 20.71
CA LEU A 97 29.07 8.76 21.75
C LEU A 97 29.78 8.14 22.96
N ALA A 98 29.89 6.80 23.03
CA ALA A 98 30.44 6.12 24.20
C ALA A 98 31.87 6.59 24.57
N SER A 99 32.75 6.77 23.56
CA SER A 99 34.13 7.22 23.76
C SER A 99 34.17 8.65 24.34
N ILE A 100 33.40 9.57 23.76
CA ILE A 100 33.37 10.97 24.21
C ILE A 100 32.81 11.06 25.63
N ARG A 101 31.73 10.31 25.93
CA ARG A 101 31.13 10.26 27.28
C ARG A 101 32.11 9.70 28.30
N GLN A 102 32.91 8.68 27.94
CA GLN A 102 33.93 8.13 28.82
C GLN A 102 35.05 9.13 29.11
N GLN A 103 35.51 9.89 28.08
CA GLN A 103 36.50 10.94 28.26
C GLN A 103 36.00 12.04 29.20
N ILE A 104 34.74 12.47 29.03
CA ILE A 104 34.09 13.45 29.92
C ILE A 104 34.04 12.91 31.36
N ALA A 105 33.65 11.65 31.55
CA ALA A 105 33.61 11.04 32.91
C ALA A 105 34.98 11.02 33.56
N ASN A 106 36.01 10.66 32.82
CA ASN A 106 37.39 10.66 33.32
C ASN A 106 37.86 12.05 33.73
N LEU A 107 37.67 13.06 32.84
CA LEU A 107 38.02 14.43 33.14
C LEU A 107 37.22 15.08 34.28
N LYS A 108 35.95 14.68 34.45
CA LYS A 108 35.16 15.11 35.62
C LYS A 108 35.74 14.56 36.93
N THR A 109 36.19 13.33 36.92
CA THR A 109 36.86 12.74 38.09
C THR A 109 38.17 13.48 38.38
N GLU A 110 38.92 13.84 37.36
CA GLU A 110 40.15 14.61 37.51
C GLU A 110 39.84 16.03 38.00
N GLN A 111 38.83 16.71 37.43
CA GLN A 111 38.37 18.03 37.90
C GLN A 111 38.11 18.02 39.42
N LEU A 112 37.30 17.07 39.91
CA LEU A 112 36.99 16.96 41.34
C LEU A 112 38.21 16.76 42.19
N ARG A 113 39.25 16.04 41.70
CA ARG A 113 40.50 15.83 42.39
C ARG A 113 41.28 17.12 42.44
N TYR A 114 41.46 17.84 41.31
CA TYR A 114 42.22 19.12 41.25
C TYR A 114 41.53 20.23 42.01
N GLU A 115 40.17 20.30 42.05
CA GLU A 115 39.45 21.23 42.91
C GLU A 115 39.83 21.09 44.38
N LYS A 116 39.99 19.87 44.89
CA LYS A 116 40.44 19.61 46.25
C LYS A 116 41.90 19.99 46.47
N LEU A 117 42.76 19.71 45.49
CA LEU A 117 44.17 20.04 45.56
C LEU A 117 44.40 21.56 45.52
N VAL A 118 43.71 22.31 44.68
CA VAL A 118 43.81 23.77 44.64
C VAL A 118 43.32 24.39 45.93
N LYS A 119 42.20 23.91 46.49
CA LYS A 119 41.74 24.33 47.84
C LYS A 119 42.75 24.07 48.95
N ALA A 120 43.56 23.02 48.84
CA ALA A 120 44.65 22.69 49.77
C ALA A 120 45.95 23.38 49.44
N ASN A 121 46.00 24.28 48.45
CA ASN A 121 47.23 24.93 47.92
C ASN A 121 48.27 23.90 47.41
N ALA A 122 47.85 22.71 46.98
CA ALA A 122 48.71 21.60 46.51
C ALA A 122 48.74 21.49 44.97
N ALA A 123 47.99 22.32 44.26
CA ALA A 123 47.98 22.42 42.79
C ALA A 123 47.72 23.89 42.34
N SER A 124 48.08 24.21 41.11
CA SER A 124 47.86 25.55 40.59
C SER A 124 46.44 25.73 40.02
N GLN A 125 45.91 26.95 40.16
CA GLN A 125 44.63 27.31 39.55
C GLN A 125 44.64 27.08 38.02
N LYS A 126 45.75 27.36 37.35
CA LYS A 126 45.91 27.14 35.91
C LYS A 126 45.63 25.67 35.51
N GLN A 127 46.09 24.70 36.30
CA GLN A 127 45.85 23.31 36.00
C GLN A 127 44.34 22.94 36.05
N LEU A 128 43.60 23.50 37.01
CA LEU A 128 42.14 23.35 37.09
C LEU A 128 41.44 24.01 35.91
N ASP A 129 41.89 25.23 35.53
CA ASP A 129 41.33 25.97 34.39
C ASP A 129 41.57 25.23 33.07
N ASP A 130 42.74 24.61 32.87
CA ASP A 130 43.06 23.76 31.70
C ASP A 130 42.11 22.53 31.63
N ILE A 131 41.79 21.88 32.76
CA ILE A 131 40.85 20.76 32.84
C ILE A 131 39.42 21.23 32.49
N ASN A 132 38.99 22.37 33.04
CA ASN A 132 37.71 22.96 32.76
C ASN A 132 37.52 23.29 31.29
N TYR A 133 38.56 23.88 30.67
CA TYR A 133 38.58 24.16 29.23
C TYR A 133 38.42 22.87 28.40
N ASN A 134 39.19 21.82 28.73
CA ASN A 134 39.11 20.53 28.03
C ASN A 134 37.72 19.88 28.16
N LEU A 135 37.10 19.99 29.33
CA LEU A 135 35.70 19.51 29.55
C LEU A 135 34.70 20.29 28.66
N GLU A 136 34.86 21.62 28.58
CA GLU A 136 34.03 22.45 27.70
C GLU A 136 34.14 22.02 26.23
N VAL A 137 35.39 21.84 25.76
CA VAL A 137 35.69 21.36 24.40
C VAL A 137 35.01 20.02 24.13
N LEU A 138 35.13 19.03 25.04
CA LEU A 138 34.47 17.72 24.89
C LEU A 138 32.97 17.83 24.93
N HIS A 139 32.37 18.69 25.75
CA HIS A 139 30.93 18.91 25.75
C HIS A 139 30.44 19.50 24.44
N LYS A 140 31.17 20.48 23.84
CA LYS A 140 30.87 21.04 22.52
C LYS A 140 30.99 19.95 21.43
N GLN A 141 32.03 19.11 21.49
CA GLN A 141 32.19 17.99 20.56
C GLN A 141 31.06 16.95 20.70
N LEU A 142 30.65 16.62 21.92
CA LEU A 142 29.52 15.74 22.18
C LEU A 142 28.23 16.27 21.54
N SER A 143 27.93 17.56 21.74
CA SER A 143 26.75 18.21 21.16
C SER A 143 26.80 18.20 19.62
N ALA A 144 27.90 18.62 19.03
CA ALA A 144 28.06 18.63 17.58
C ALA A 144 27.95 17.24 16.95
N THR A 145 28.56 16.21 17.60
CA THR A 145 28.43 14.82 17.12
C THR A 145 27.00 14.29 17.26
N LEU A 146 26.30 14.63 18.36
CA LEU A 146 24.90 14.28 18.55
C LEU A 146 24.00 14.86 17.47
N GLU A 147 24.17 16.13 17.15
CA GLU A 147 23.42 16.81 16.09
C GLU A 147 23.71 16.21 14.72
N GLN A 148 24.97 15.91 14.43
CA GLN A 148 25.39 15.26 13.18
C GLN A 148 24.71 13.88 13.00
N ILE A 149 24.74 13.05 14.05
CA ILE A 149 24.10 11.72 14.03
C ILE A 149 22.58 11.87 13.91
N GLY A 150 21.99 12.80 14.66
CA GLY A 150 20.56 13.10 14.60
C GLY A 150 20.10 13.49 13.20
N SER A 151 20.81 14.42 12.56
CA SER A 151 20.55 14.86 11.19
C SER A 151 20.69 13.72 10.18
N SER A 152 21.77 12.93 10.28
CA SER A 152 22.00 11.77 9.41
C SER A 152 20.89 10.71 9.56
N ASN A 153 20.54 10.35 10.80
CA ASN A 153 19.49 9.37 11.07
C ASN A 153 18.11 9.87 10.62
N SER A 154 17.82 11.17 10.76
CA SER A 154 16.60 11.79 10.24
C SER A 154 16.51 11.69 8.72
N SER A 155 17.60 12.00 8.01
CA SER A 155 17.67 11.84 6.55
C SER A 155 17.43 10.40 6.12
N LEU A 156 18.10 9.43 6.77
CA LEU A 156 17.88 7.99 6.51
C LEU A 156 16.45 7.56 6.80
N SER A 157 15.83 8.11 7.85
CA SER A 157 14.42 7.83 8.17
C SER A 157 13.47 8.34 7.08
N GLY A 158 13.73 9.53 6.53
CA GLY A 158 12.98 10.06 5.40
C GLY A 158 13.12 9.19 4.14
N GLN A 159 14.35 8.73 3.84
CA GLN A 159 14.59 7.81 2.73
C GLN A 159 13.87 6.47 2.94
N SER A 160 13.94 5.90 4.15
CA SER A 160 13.22 4.65 4.50
C SER A 160 11.72 4.80 4.33
N ALA A 161 11.14 5.93 4.78
CA ALA A 161 9.71 6.19 4.60
C ALA A 161 9.31 6.29 3.13
N GLY A 162 10.14 6.92 2.29
CA GLY A 162 9.92 6.98 0.84
C GLY A 162 9.94 5.59 0.18
N ILE A 163 10.90 4.74 0.57
CA ILE A 163 10.98 3.36 0.06
C ILE A 163 9.78 2.52 0.57
N ALA A 164 9.39 2.68 1.83
CA ALA A 164 8.23 1.99 2.41
C ALA A 164 6.93 2.36 1.68
N ALA A 165 6.76 3.63 1.27
CA ALA A 165 5.64 4.05 0.45
C ALA A 165 5.65 3.38 -0.94
N GLN A 166 6.82 3.21 -1.55
CA GLN A 166 6.94 2.47 -2.82
C GLN A 166 6.60 0.99 -2.65
N VAL A 167 6.99 0.35 -1.54
CA VAL A 167 6.59 -1.03 -1.22
C VAL A 167 5.07 -1.12 -1.11
N ALA A 168 4.42 -0.21 -0.37
CA ALA A 168 2.96 -0.18 -0.24
C ALA A 168 2.24 0.03 -1.59
N GLN A 169 2.82 0.81 -2.49
CA GLN A 169 2.30 0.98 -3.85
C GLN A 169 2.36 -0.33 -4.64
N ILE A 170 3.46 -1.07 -4.55
CA ILE A 170 3.58 -2.39 -5.22
C ILE A 170 2.62 -3.40 -4.58
N ASP A 171 2.47 -3.39 -3.25
CA ASP A 171 1.50 -4.26 -2.56
C ASP A 171 0.08 -4.01 -3.07
N LYS A 172 -0.30 -2.73 -3.24
CA LYS A 172 -1.60 -2.39 -3.85
C LYS A 172 -1.73 -2.88 -5.29
N GLN A 173 -0.68 -2.75 -6.11
CA GLN A 173 -0.70 -3.26 -7.47
C GLN A 173 -0.84 -4.80 -7.52
N ILE A 174 -0.25 -5.52 -6.54
CA ILE A 174 -0.42 -6.98 -6.41
C ILE A 174 -1.86 -7.32 -6.01
N GLU A 175 -2.46 -6.55 -5.10
CA GLU A 175 -3.86 -6.71 -4.71
C GLU A 175 -4.79 -6.46 -5.92
N ASP A 176 -4.52 -5.45 -6.73
CA ASP A 176 -5.28 -5.10 -7.92
C ASP A 176 -5.20 -6.17 -9.04
N CYS A 177 -4.24 -7.13 -8.92
CA CYS A 177 -4.16 -8.31 -9.79
C CYS A 177 -5.13 -9.43 -9.38
N LEU A 178 -5.79 -9.34 -8.25
CA LEU A 178 -6.87 -10.24 -7.86
C LEU A 178 -8.18 -9.81 -8.52
N ILE A 179 -8.86 -10.75 -9.17
CA ILE A 179 -10.16 -10.53 -9.80
C ILE A 179 -11.22 -11.03 -8.83
N THR A 180 -12.00 -10.11 -8.28
CA THR A 180 -13.04 -10.43 -7.31
C THR A 180 -14.42 -10.02 -7.80
N SER A 181 -15.47 -10.73 -7.36
CA SER A 181 -16.87 -10.38 -7.64
C SER A 181 -17.25 -9.12 -6.88
N PRO A 182 -17.90 -8.12 -7.54
CA PRO A 182 -18.43 -6.93 -6.88
C PRO A 182 -19.83 -7.15 -6.27
N ILE A 183 -20.50 -8.26 -6.61
CA ILE A 183 -21.90 -8.61 -6.24
C ILE A 183 -21.95 -9.96 -5.58
#